data_ae2d1e80f807b396b5d4d19c73eb3d97
#
_entry.id   ae2d1e80f807b396b5d4d19c73eb3d97
#
_cell.length_a   1.000
_cell.length_b   1.000
_cell.length_c   1.000
_cell.angle_alpha   90.00
_cell.angle_beta   90.00
_cell.angle_gamma   90.00
#
_symmetry.space_group_name_H-M   'P 1'
#
loop_
_entity.id
_entity.type
_entity.pdbx_description
1 polymer ?
#
loop_
_entity_poly.entity_id
_entity_poly.type
_entity_poly.pdbx_seq_one_letter_code
_entity_poly.pdbx_strand_id
1 'polypeptide(L)'
;MSKPSGDFTPISDVLKRFDKEEDKYISREFQKYGYDLAQELGDLAHKSLYIKLAKEEPRPLLERIKHQVLETGKRGFLGKLFMWKLEQAHWQERLTKNRLPRSFYCHSPEQVAKSLLGSILVTQDQYRVLRAGEITETEGYLGEEDLASHARFGSRGRAEIMFTLPGQVYVYLIYGQHYMFNIVAHKEGKAGAVLVRSLKPLVGGEGKIAVGPGKLTAWLKIDQGYHGLDLVSSERIWLARGRSLSRKGIRAEPRIGVDYAKDWAKMKLRFWPKRCRYVSK
;
A
#
# COMPACT_ATOMS: atom_id res chain seq x y z
N MET A 1 -5.04 61.49 -49.87
CA MET A 1 -4.61 60.10 -49.57
C MET A 1 -4.48 59.91 -48.09
N SER A 2 -5.54 59.46 -47.47
CA SER A 2 -5.60 59.16 -46.01
C SER A 2 -5.19 57.69 -45.78
N LYS A 3 -4.21 57.48 -44.90
CA LYS A 3 -3.80 56.17 -44.43
C LYS A 3 -4.85 55.62 -43.43
N PRO A 4 -5.20 54.33 -43.49
CA PRO A 4 -6.03 53.73 -42.46
C PRO A 4 -5.17 53.42 -41.22
N SER A 5 -5.55 53.98 -40.05
CA SER A 5 -5.03 53.62 -38.75
C SER A 5 -5.69 52.31 -38.31
N GLY A 6 -5.00 51.20 -38.49
CA GLY A 6 -5.39 49.94 -37.88
C GLY A 6 -4.95 49.94 -36.42
N ASP A 7 -5.87 50.01 -35.48
CA ASP A 7 -5.62 49.78 -34.06
C ASP A 7 -5.24 48.30 -33.84
N PHE A 8 -3.94 48.06 -33.68
CA PHE A 8 -3.43 46.76 -33.26
C PHE A 8 -3.65 46.58 -31.76
N THR A 9 -4.64 45.79 -31.42
CA THR A 9 -4.82 45.35 -30.02
C THR A 9 -3.65 44.41 -29.63
N PRO A 10 -2.87 44.72 -28.58
CA PRO A 10 -1.78 43.84 -28.15
C PRO A 10 -2.28 42.42 -27.85
N ILE A 11 -1.54 41.41 -28.29
CA ILE A 11 -1.84 39.98 -28.05
C ILE A 11 -2.10 39.68 -26.57
N SER A 12 -1.42 40.38 -25.66
CA SER A 12 -1.63 40.27 -24.20
C SER A 12 -3.04 40.63 -23.75
N ASP A 13 -3.73 41.56 -24.45
CA ASP A 13 -5.12 41.96 -24.08
C ASP A 13 -6.17 41.01 -24.69
N VAL A 14 -5.82 40.38 -25.80
CA VAL A 14 -6.62 39.30 -26.41
C VAL A 14 -6.54 38.05 -25.48
N LEU A 15 -5.35 37.67 -25.03
CA LEU A 15 -5.14 36.53 -24.09
C LEU A 15 -5.85 36.74 -22.76
N LYS A 16 -5.85 37.95 -22.19
CA LYS A 16 -6.58 38.26 -20.96
C LYS A 16 -8.11 38.15 -21.09
N ARG A 17 -8.66 38.32 -22.30
CA ARG A 17 -10.09 38.09 -22.56
C ARG A 17 -10.41 36.60 -22.64
N PHE A 18 -9.53 35.80 -23.25
CA PHE A 18 -9.69 34.35 -23.32
C PHE A 18 -9.61 33.70 -21.93
N ASP A 19 -8.64 34.05 -21.09
CA ASP A 19 -8.51 33.55 -19.72
C ASP A 19 -9.76 33.83 -18.87
N LYS A 20 -10.42 34.97 -19.01
CA LYS A 20 -11.63 35.30 -18.27
C LYS A 20 -12.90 34.60 -18.76
N GLU A 21 -12.97 34.27 -20.05
CA GLU A 21 -14.11 33.52 -20.60
C GLU A 21 -13.98 32.02 -20.36
N GLU A 22 -12.77 31.46 -20.44
CA GLU A 22 -12.51 30.05 -20.06
C GLU A 22 -12.80 29.81 -18.60
N ASP A 23 -12.38 30.67 -17.66
CA ASP A 23 -12.69 30.54 -16.24
C ASP A 23 -14.19 30.59 -15.93
N LYS A 24 -14.97 31.40 -16.65
CA LYS A 24 -16.45 31.41 -16.51
C LYS A 24 -17.11 30.16 -17.07
N TYR A 25 -16.61 29.62 -18.16
CA TYR A 25 -17.15 28.40 -18.77
C TYR A 25 -16.79 27.18 -17.94
N ILE A 26 -15.53 27.07 -17.49
CA ILE A 26 -15.04 26.03 -16.60
C ILE A 26 -15.82 26.02 -15.28
N SER A 27 -16.05 27.19 -14.67
CA SER A 27 -16.81 27.27 -13.41
C SER A 27 -18.25 26.75 -13.52
N ARG A 28 -18.91 26.94 -14.66
CA ARG A 28 -20.26 26.45 -14.91
C ARG A 28 -20.29 24.96 -15.26
N GLU A 29 -19.31 24.48 -15.99
CA GLU A 29 -19.23 23.08 -16.43
C GLU A 29 -19.05 22.12 -15.23
N PHE A 30 -18.11 22.37 -14.34
CA PHE A 30 -17.91 21.51 -13.19
C PHE A 30 -19.10 21.55 -12.22
N GLN A 31 -19.79 22.69 -12.09
CA GLN A 31 -20.98 22.78 -11.25
C GLN A 31 -22.11 21.93 -11.78
N LYS A 32 -22.35 22.00 -13.10
CA LYS A 32 -23.34 21.16 -13.77
C LYS A 32 -22.98 19.68 -13.63
N TYR A 33 -21.73 19.34 -13.96
CA TYR A 33 -21.26 17.96 -13.85
C TYR A 33 -21.39 17.39 -12.42
N GLY A 34 -21.00 18.15 -11.40
CA GLY A 34 -21.15 17.74 -10.00
C GLY A 34 -22.61 17.56 -9.58
N TYR A 35 -23.52 18.41 -10.07
CA TYR A 35 -24.94 18.26 -9.85
C TYR A 35 -25.49 16.99 -10.52
N ASP A 36 -25.16 16.76 -11.80
CA ASP A 36 -25.60 15.59 -12.56
C ASP A 36 -25.07 14.31 -11.89
N LEU A 37 -23.80 14.30 -11.43
CA LEU A 37 -23.21 13.19 -10.68
C LEU A 37 -23.97 12.89 -9.38
N ALA A 38 -24.34 13.91 -8.60
CA ALA A 38 -25.13 13.74 -7.39
C ALA A 38 -26.52 13.17 -7.68
N GLN A 39 -27.14 13.59 -8.79
CA GLN A 39 -28.44 13.11 -9.24
C GLN A 39 -28.38 11.64 -9.69
N GLU A 40 -27.40 11.26 -10.54
CA GLU A 40 -27.20 9.88 -11.01
C GLU A 40 -26.94 8.92 -9.84
N LEU A 41 -26.20 9.36 -8.82
CA LEU A 41 -25.91 8.57 -7.62
C LEU A 41 -27.06 8.59 -6.57
N GLY A 42 -28.13 9.35 -6.83
CA GLY A 42 -29.28 9.46 -5.92
C GLY A 42 -28.95 10.16 -4.59
N ASP A 43 -27.96 11.07 -4.59
CA ASP A 43 -27.44 11.72 -3.37
C ASP A 43 -27.44 13.25 -3.49
N LEU A 44 -28.56 13.82 -3.98
CA LEU A 44 -28.75 15.26 -4.16
C LEU A 44 -28.65 16.07 -2.84
N ALA A 45 -28.89 15.43 -1.70
CA ALA A 45 -28.70 16.07 -0.39
C ALA A 45 -27.24 16.55 -0.19
N HIS A 46 -26.26 15.88 -0.80
CA HIS A 46 -24.84 16.19 -0.73
C HIS A 46 -24.28 16.81 -2.02
N LYS A 47 -25.12 17.43 -2.87
CA LYS A 47 -24.70 17.99 -4.18
C LYS A 47 -23.47 18.91 -4.13
N SER A 48 -23.32 19.69 -3.06
CA SER A 48 -22.18 20.60 -2.87
C SER A 48 -20.85 19.84 -2.76
N LEU A 49 -20.85 18.63 -2.18
CA LEU A 49 -19.68 17.75 -2.13
C LEU A 49 -19.28 17.29 -3.52
N TYR A 50 -20.24 16.84 -4.35
CA TYR A 50 -19.97 16.39 -5.71
C TYR A 50 -19.50 17.53 -6.64
N ILE A 51 -20.03 18.75 -6.45
CA ILE A 51 -19.55 19.95 -7.15
C ILE A 51 -18.08 20.25 -6.77
N LYS A 52 -17.74 20.11 -5.49
CA LYS A 52 -16.37 20.26 -5.03
C LYS A 52 -15.47 19.20 -5.65
N LEU A 53 -15.87 17.93 -5.64
CA LEU A 53 -15.12 16.83 -6.28
C LEU A 53 -14.94 17.07 -7.79
N ALA A 54 -15.99 17.53 -8.48
CA ALA A 54 -15.92 17.87 -9.90
C ALA A 54 -14.91 18.98 -10.23
N LYS A 55 -14.61 19.85 -9.27
CA LYS A 55 -13.59 20.90 -9.37
C LYS A 55 -12.19 20.40 -9.07
N GLU A 56 -12.04 19.49 -8.09
CA GLU A 56 -10.75 19.10 -7.50
C GLU A 56 -10.19 17.81 -8.12
N GLU A 57 -11.05 16.92 -8.63
CA GLU A 57 -10.67 15.59 -9.09
C GLU A 57 -10.68 15.48 -10.63
N PRO A 58 -9.80 14.65 -11.22
CA PRO A 58 -9.82 14.39 -12.65
C PRO A 58 -11.15 13.76 -13.09
N ARG A 59 -11.85 14.38 -14.04
CA ARG A 59 -13.13 13.89 -14.56
C ARG A 59 -13.10 12.43 -15.01
N PRO A 60 -12.04 11.92 -15.70
CA PRO A 60 -11.96 10.49 -16.07
C PRO A 60 -11.95 9.55 -14.87
N LEU A 61 -11.40 9.97 -13.72
CA LEU A 61 -11.45 9.20 -12.47
C LEU A 61 -12.88 9.11 -11.95
N LEU A 62 -13.57 10.24 -11.85
CA LEU A 62 -14.95 10.32 -11.37
C LEU A 62 -15.90 9.52 -12.25
N GLU A 63 -15.81 9.63 -13.59
CA GLU A 63 -16.59 8.83 -14.53
C GLU A 63 -16.35 7.33 -14.38
N ARG A 64 -15.09 6.89 -14.29
CA ARG A 64 -14.75 5.48 -14.10
C ARG A 64 -15.38 4.93 -12.81
N ILE A 65 -15.29 5.67 -11.70
CA ILE A 65 -15.86 5.25 -10.42
C ILE A 65 -17.39 5.25 -10.49
N LYS A 66 -18.01 6.26 -11.12
CA LYS A 66 -19.45 6.32 -11.34
C LYS A 66 -19.96 5.07 -12.06
N HIS A 67 -19.36 4.70 -13.20
CA HIS A 67 -19.71 3.49 -13.95
C HIS A 67 -19.62 2.25 -13.06
N GLN A 68 -18.51 2.06 -12.35
CA GLN A 68 -18.34 0.90 -11.45
C GLN A 68 -19.40 0.84 -10.34
N VAL A 69 -19.89 1.99 -9.87
CA VAL A 69 -20.90 2.05 -8.82
C VAL A 69 -22.29 1.75 -9.38
N LEU A 70 -22.63 2.30 -10.54
CA LEU A 70 -23.93 2.11 -11.19
C LEU A 70 -24.12 0.65 -11.62
N GLU A 71 -23.07 -0.03 -12.10
CA GLU A 71 -23.08 -1.45 -12.45
C GLU A 71 -23.44 -2.39 -11.28
N THR A 72 -23.25 -1.96 -10.03
CA THR A 72 -23.59 -2.81 -8.87
C THR A 72 -25.10 -3.00 -8.68
N GLY A 73 -25.94 -2.19 -9.31
CA GLY A 73 -27.41 -2.26 -9.27
C GLY A 73 -28.06 -2.03 -7.90
N LYS A 74 -27.31 -1.79 -6.85
CA LYS A 74 -27.81 -1.58 -5.47
C LYS A 74 -28.20 -0.12 -5.26
N ARG A 75 -29.47 0.22 -5.50
CA ARG A 75 -30.02 1.56 -5.19
C ARG A 75 -30.01 1.82 -3.68
N GLY A 76 -29.80 3.08 -3.28
CA GLY A 76 -29.88 3.56 -1.88
C GLY A 76 -28.54 3.74 -1.16
N PHE A 77 -27.41 3.21 -1.72
CA PHE A 77 -26.07 3.36 -1.14
C PHE A 77 -25.01 3.83 -2.15
N LEU A 78 -25.44 4.28 -3.34
CA LEU A 78 -24.51 4.59 -4.44
C LEU A 78 -23.55 5.72 -4.07
N GLY A 79 -24.03 6.79 -3.43
CA GLY A 79 -23.19 7.90 -2.98
C GLY A 79 -22.10 7.47 -1.99
N LYS A 80 -22.45 6.65 -0.98
CA LYS A 80 -21.48 6.10 -0.02
C LYS A 80 -20.47 5.17 -0.70
N LEU A 81 -20.95 4.33 -1.62
CA LEU A 81 -20.08 3.42 -2.37
C LEU A 81 -19.14 4.20 -3.29
N PHE A 82 -19.63 5.28 -3.92
CA PHE A 82 -18.81 6.17 -4.74
C PHE A 82 -17.68 6.81 -3.93
N MET A 83 -17.99 7.39 -2.78
CA MET A 83 -16.99 7.99 -1.89
C MET A 83 -15.95 6.97 -1.42
N TRP A 84 -16.40 5.78 -1.02
CA TRP A 84 -15.51 4.70 -0.62
C TRP A 84 -14.57 4.25 -1.77
N LYS A 85 -15.11 4.10 -3.00
CA LYS A 85 -14.28 3.74 -4.17
C LYS A 85 -13.30 4.87 -4.55
N LEU A 86 -13.70 6.12 -4.43
CA LEU A 86 -12.81 7.27 -4.66
C LEU A 86 -11.66 7.27 -3.65
N GLU A 87 -11.95 7.06 -2.38
CA GLU A 87 -10.92 6.92 -1.34
C GLU A 87 -9.97 5.76 -1.63
N GLN A 88 -10.50 4.58 -2.05
CA GLN A 88 -9.67 3.44 -2.46
C GLN A 88 -8.75 3.79 -3.63
N ALA A 89 -9.23 4.54 -4.62
CA ALA A 89 -8.44 4.96 -5.77
C ALA A 89 -7.30 5.91 -5.36
N HIS A 90 -7.56 6.87 -4.48
CA HIS A 90 -6.52 7.77 -3.94
C HIS A 90 -5.45 7.00 -3.15
N TRP A 91 -5.87 6.07 -2.30
CA TRP A 91 -4.92 5.21 -1.58
C TRP A 91 -4.09 4.37 -2.55
N GLN A 92 -4.71 3.77 -3.55
CA GLN A 92 -4.01 2.97 -4.56
C GLN A 92 -2.94 3.79 -5.29
N GLU A 93 -3.30 4.96 -5.81
CA GLU A 93 -2.36 5.85 -6.50
C GLU A 93 -1.18 6.21 -5.61
N ARG A 94 -1.46 6.71 -4.41
CA ARG A 94 -0.44 7.10 -3.43
C ARG A 94 0.50 5.95 -3.08
N LEU A 95 -0.05 4.76 -2.79
CA LEU A 95 0.73 3.61 -2.34
C LEU A 95 1.53 2.99 -3.50
N THR A 96 0.99 2.99 -4.72
CA THR A 96 1.71 2.51 -5.91
C THR A 96 2.88 3.44 -6.27
N LYS A 97 2.66 4.76 -6.25
CA LYS A 97 3.71 5.76 -6.54
C LYS A 97 4.88 5.69 -5.56
N ASN A 98 4.63 5.27 -4.33
CA ASN A 98 5.64 5.17 -3.27
C ASN A 98 6.15 3.73 -3.07
N ARG A 99 6.02 2.84 -4.05
CA ARG A 99 6.48 1.44 -3.97
C ARG A 99 7.98 1.37 -3.70
N LEU A 100 8.38 0.42 -2.85
CA LEU A 100 9.79 0.20 -2.54
C LEU A 100 10.51 -0.50 -3.70
N PRO A 101 11.70 -0.03 -4.10
CA PRO A 101 12.47 -0.62 -5.19
C PRO A 101 13.20 -1.90 -4.75
N ARG A 102 13.68 -2.69 -5.71
CA ARG A 102 14.45 -3.92 -5.47
C ARG A 102 15.64 -3.70 -4.54
N SER A 103 16.38 -2.61 -4.74
CA SER A 103 17.56 -2.26 -3.94
C SER A 103 17.27 -2.18 -2.44
N PHE A 104 16.03 -1.90 -2.04
CA PHE A 104 15.62 -1.90 -0.63
C PHE A 104 15.80 -3.28 0.04
N TYR A 105 15.58 -4.35 -0.70
CA TYR A 105 15.62 -5.73 -0.22
C TYR A 105 17.02 -6.36 -0.32
N CYS A 106 17.95 -5.74 -1.07
CA CYS A 106 19.30 -6.23 -1.31
C CYS A 106 20.27 -5.93 -0.14
N HIS A 107 19.81 -6.04 1.09
CA HIS A 107 20.59 -5.86 2.31
C HIS A 107 20.46 -7.07 3.23
N SER A 108 21.24 -7.11 4.33
CA SER A 108 21.08 -8.20 5.29
C SER A 108 19.65 -8.23 5.86
N PRO A 109 19.09 -9.42 6.18
CA PRO A 109 17.76 -9.54 6.75
C PRO A 109 17.55 -8.67 7.99
N GLU A 110 18.58 -8.51 8.82
CA GLU A 110 18.54 -7.61 9.98
C GLU A 110 18.33 -6.14 9.58
N GLN A 111 19.07 -5.67 8.56
CA GLN A 111 18.93 -4.30 8.06
C GLN A 111 17.56 -4.07 7.43
N VAL A 112 17.10 -5.02 6.61
CA VAL A 112 15.79 -4.94 5.97
C VAL A 112 14.67 -4.99 7.01
N ALA A 113 14.76 -5.87 8.01
CA ALA A 113 13.78 -5.97 9.10
C ALA A 113 13.60 -4.64 9.84
N LYS A 114 14.71 -3.96 10.17
CA LYS A 114 14.66 -2.63 10.81
C LYS A 114 14.11 -1.55 9.88
N SER A 115 14.47 -1.58 8.59
CA SER A 115 14.05 -0.59 7.60
C SER A 115 12.58 -0.73 7.17
N LEU A 116 12.01 -1.93 7.31
CA LEU A 116 10.59 -2.21 7.04
C LEU A 116 9.65 -1.59 8.07
N LEU A 117 10.12 -1.33 9.29
CA LEU A 117 9.28 -0.70 10.31
C LEU A 117 8.81 0.69 9.87
N GLY A 118 7.51 0.92 9.89
CA GLY A 118 6.87 2.13 9.39
C GLY A 118 6.55 2.12 7.90
N SER A 119 7.05 1.15 7.11
CA SER A 119 6.60 0.92 5.72
C SER A 119 5.18 0.36 5.70
N ILE A 120 4.50 0.50 4.58
CA ILE A 120 3.10 0.08 4.42
C ILE A 120 3.05 -1.17 3.56
N LEU A 121 2.56 -2.28 4.14
CA LEU A 121 2.25 -3.50 3.39
C LEU A 121 0.84 -3.38 2.82
N VAL A 122 0.71 -3.61 1.52
CA VAL A 122 -0.51 -3.45 0.75
C VAL A 122 -0.86 -4.75 0.07
N THR A 123 -2.13 -5.16 0.16
CA THR A 123 -2.71 -6.22 -0.69
C THR A 123 -3.90 -5.65 -1.44
N GLN A 124 -4.10 -6.15 -2.66
CA GLN A 124 -5.25 -5.85 -3.49
C GLN A 124 -5.86 -7.17 -3.99
N ASP A 125 -7.15 -7.36 -3.79
CA ASP A 125 -7.85 -8.53 -4.27
C ASP A 125 -8.29 -8.38 -5.75
N GLN A 126 -8.89 -9.43 -6.31
CA GLN A 126 -9.37 -9.46 -7.70
C GLN A 126 -10.45 -8.41 -7.99
N TYR A 127 -11.15 -7.91 -6.96
CA TYR A 127 -12.14 -6.84 -7.07
C TYR A 127 -11.55 -5.44 -6.84
N ARG A 128 -10.21 -5.34 -6.84
CA ARG A 128 -9.43 -4.12 -6.57
C ARG A 128 -9.68 -3.49 -5.21
N VAL A 129 -10.14 -4.28 -4.25
CA VAL A 129 -10.28 -3.82 -2.85
C VAL A 129 -8.92 -3.86 -2.16
N LEU A 130 -8.48 -2.70 -1.71
CA LEU A 130 -7.21 -2.54 -0.99
C LEU A 130 -7.35 -2.88 0.49
N ARG A 131 -6.31 -3.53 1.01
CA ARG A 131 -6.00 -3.58 2.43
C ARG A 131 -4.58 -3.12 2.63
N ALA A 132 -4.36 -2.20 3.55
CA ALA A 132 -3.04 -1.67 3.82
C ALA A 132 -2.81 -1.47 5.31
N GLY A 133 -1.61 -1.81 5.79
CA GLY A 133 -1.21 -1.61 7.18
C GLY A 133 0.25 -1.20 7.32
N GLU A 134 0.52 -0.32 8.30
CA GLU A 134 1.88 0.07 8.67
C GLU A 134 2.55 -1.08 9.41
N ILE A 135 3.73 -1.52 8.95
CA ILE A 135 4.51 -2.58 9.60
C ILE A 135 5.04 -2.07 10.92
N THR A 136 4.71 -2.80 11.99
CA THR A 136 5.05 -2.43 13.36
C THR A 136 5.93 -3.46 14.06
N GLU A 137 6.08 -4.66 13.53
CA GLU A 137 6.95 -5.69 14.09
C GLU A 137 7.48 -6.62 13.00
N THR A 138 8.78 -6.92 13.08
CA THR A 138 9.49 -7.77 12.11
C THR A 138 10.49 -8.69 12.82
N GLU A 139 10.84 -9.82 12.17
CA GLU A 139 11.97 -10.66 12.58
C GLU A 139 12.88 -10.92 11.38
N GLY A 140 14.20 -10.84 11.60
CA GLY A 140 15.21 -11.20 10.60
C GLY A 140 15.69 -12.66 10.77
N TYR A 141 15.85 -13.36 9.65
CA TYR A 141 16.39 -14.72 9.54
C TYR A 141 17.58 -14.70 8.60
N LEU A 142 18.79 -14.91 9.13
CA LEU A 142 20.04 -14.49 8.50
C LEU A 142 20.62 -15.45 7.46
N GLY A 143 19.91 -16.52 7.11
CA GLY A 143 20.34 -17.47 6.09
C GLY A 143 20.82 -18.80 6.69
N GLU A 144 21.87 -19.41 6.09
CA GLU A 144 22.29 -20.78 6.38
C GLU A 144 22.92 -20.93 7.77
N GLU A 145 23.62 -19.93 8.26
CA GLU A 145 24.27 -19.95 9.58
C GLU A 145 23.26 -19.83 10.73
N ASP A 146 22.11 -19.26 10.47
CA ASP A 146 21.06 -19.02 11.46
C ASP A 146 20.26 -20.31 11.73
N LEU A 147 20.49 -20.94 12.87
CA LEU A 147 19.81 -22.19 13.25
C LEU A 147 18.28 -22.05 13.38
N ALA A 148 17.74 -20.83 13.47
CA ALA A 148 16.31 -20.58 13.44
C ALA A 148 15.78 -20.39 12.01
N SER A 149 16.65 -20.22 11.01
CA SER A 149 16.26 -20.03 9.61
C SER A 149 15.95 -21.36 8.93
N HIS A 150 14.97 -21.37 8.03
CA HIS A 150 14.74 -22.51 7.15
C HIS A 150 15.92 -22.75 6.20
N ALA A 151 16.65 -21.71 5.83
CA ALA A 151 17.83 -21.79 4.95
C ALA A 151 19.00 -22.59 5.55
N ARG A 152 19.01 -22.90 6.87
CA ARG A 152 20.04 -23.72 7.52
C ARG A 152 20.22 -25.11 6.89
N PHE A 153 19.22 -25.58 6.17
CA PHE A 153 19.27 -26.88 5.48
C PHE A 153 19.67 -26.75 3.99
N GLY A 154 20.13 -25.55 3.58
CA GLY A 154 20.43 -25.23 2.19
C GLY A 154 19.18 -24.93 1.36
N SER A 155 19.38 -24.79 0.03
CA SER A 155 18.31 -24.48 -0.93
C SER A 155 17.46 -25.72 -1.25
N ARG A 156 16.61 -26.13 -0.30
CA ARG A 156 15.73 -27.30 -0.44
C ARG A 156 14.34 -27.04 0.11
N GLY A 157 13.33 -27.59 -0.56
CA GLY A 157 11.93 -27.51 -0.13
C GLY A 157 11.47 -26.08 0.08
N ARG A 158 10.88 -25.77 1.23
CA ARG A 158 10.36 -24.44 1.52
C ARG A 158 11.42 -23.34 1.62
N ALA A 159 12.71 -23.70 1.79
CA ALA A 159 13.80 -22.74 1.90
C ALA A 159 14.32 -22.27 0.54
N GLU A 160 14.01 -22.97 -0.55
CA GLU A 160 14.49 -22.67 -1.90
C GLU A 160 14.26 -21.21 -2.30
N ILE A 161 13.09 -20.68 -1.98
CA ILE A 161 12.75 -19.28 -2.28
C ILE A 161 13.64 -18.26 -1.57
N MET A 162 14.25 -18.62 -0.43
CA MET A 162 15.13 -17.71 0.31
C MET A 162 16.45 -17.42 -0.40
N PHE A 163 16.77 -18.22 -1.44
CA PHE A 163 17.95 -18.09 -2.28
C PHE A 163 17.66 -17.40 -3.63
N THR A 164 16.40 -17.01 -3.85
CA THR A 164 15.96 -16.34 -5.08
C THR A 164 16.11 -14.83 -4.98
N LEU A 165 15.50 -14.07 -5.89
CA LEU A 165 15.61 -12.61 -5.93
C LEU A 165 15.08 -11.95 -4.66
N PRO A 166 15.83 -11.02 -4.03
CA PRO A 166 15.34 -10.23 -2.91
C PRO A 166 14.06 -9.46 -3.28
N GLY A 167 13.10 -9.42 -2.35
CA GLY A 167 11.79 -8.82 -2.57
C GLY A 167 10.72 -9.78 -3.04
N GLN A 168 11.03 -11.07 -3.21
CA GLN A 168 10.00 -12.09 -3.39
C GLN A 168 9.28 -12.41 -2.09
N VAL A 169 8.01 -12.77 -2.22
CA VAL A 169 7.13 -13.13 -1.11
C VAL A 169 7.32 -14.60 -0.76
N TYR A 170 7.65 -14.87 0.48
CA TYR A 170 7.75 -16.20 1.03
C TYR A 170 6.61 -16.47 2.00
N VAL A 171 5.62 -17.27 1.59
CA VAL A 171 4.49 -17.70 2.43
C VAL A 171 4.61 -19.18 2.72
N TYR A 172 4.38 -19.56 3.97
CA TYR A 172 4.24 -20.96 4.38
C TYR A 172 3.18 -21.11 5.46
N LEU A 173 2.60 -22.30 5.55
CA LEU A 173 1.57 -22.64 6.52
C LEU A 173 2.22 -23.28 7.76
N ILE A 174 1.77 -22.87 8.97
CA ILE A 174 2.12 -23.51 10.22
C ILE A 174 0.87 -24.06 10.91
N TYR A 175 1.03 -25.17 11.61
CA TYR A 175 -0.05 -25.87 12.36
C TYR A 175 -1.33 -26.11 11.54
N GLY A 176 -1.22 -26.16 10.21
CA GLY A 176 -2.38 -26.35 9.31
C GLY A 176 -3.38 -25.19 9.26
N GLN A 177 -3.12 -24.06 9.94
CA GLN A 177 -4.13 -23.01 10.13
C GLN A 177 -3.63 -21.58 9.82
N HIS A 178 -2.33 -21.31 9.98
CA HIS A 178 -1.82 -19.94 9.92
C HIS A 178 -0.74 -19.77 8.86
N TYR A 179 -0.96 -18.85 7.95
CA TYR A 179 0.07 -18.43 7.00
C TYR A 179 1.05 -17.48 7.66
N MET A 180 2.33 -17.65 7.32
CA MET A 180 3.44 -16.78 7.73
C MET A 180 3.92 -16.02 6.51
N PHE A 181 3.82 -14.68 6.55
CA PHE A 181 4.25 -13.80 5.47
C PHE A 181 5.67 -13.32 5.71
N ASN A 182 6.56 -13.72 4.82
CA ASN A 182 7.96 -13.30 4.82
C ASN A 182 8.32 -12.62 3.50
N ILE A 183 9.42 -11.88 3.54
CA ILE A 183 10.01 -11.18 2.40
C ILE A 183 11.44 -11.69 2.26
N VAL A 184 11.79 -12.17 1.07
CA VAL A 184 13.17 -12.56 0.77
C VAL A 184 14.05 -11.32 0.81
N ALA A 185 15.10 -11.38 1.63
CA ALA A 185 16.01 -10.25 1.84
C ALA A 185 17.41 -10.78 2.11
N HIS A 186 18.36 -10.41 1.25
CA HIS A 186 19.76 -10.80 1.39
C HIS A 186 20.65 -9.98 0.46
N LYS A 187 21.95 -10.03 0.70
CA LYS A 187 22.96 -9.61 -0.26
C LYS A 187 23.17 -10.71 -1.31
N GLU A 188 23.73 -10.35 -2.44
CA GLU A 188 24.08 -11.30 -3.49
C GLU A 188 24.91 -12.47 -2.92
N GLY A 189 24.61 -13.69 -3.37
CA GLY A 189 25.27 -14.92 -2.92
C GLY A 189 24.95 -15.37 -1.49
N LYS A 190 23.93 -14.80 -0.87
CA LYS A 190 23.44 -15.16 0.47
C LYS A 190 21.96 -15.54 0.41
N ALA A 191 21.48 -16.22 1.45
CA ALA A 191 20.06 -16.45 1.67
C ALA A 191 19.57 -15.62 2.85
N GLY A 192 18.27 -15.40 2.93
CA GLY A 192 17.66 -14.77 4.09
C GLY A 192 16.23 -14.30 3.86
N ALA A 193 15.53 -14.04 4.95
CA ALA A 193 14.16 -13.54 4.91
C ALA A 193 13.84 -12.67 6.12
N VAL A 194 12.79 -11.88 5.98
CA VAL A 194 12.18 -11.09 7.05
C VAL A 194 10.73 -11.51 7.24
N LEU A 195 10.38 -12.00 8.41
CA LEU A 195 9.00 -12.25 8.81
C LEU A 195 8.35 -10.93 9.26
N VAL A 196 7.20 -10.60 8.69
CA VAL A 196 6.34 -9.51 9.19
C VAL A 196 5.38 -10.09 10.23
N ARG A 197 5.44 -9.55 11.46
CA ARG A 197 4.67 -10.10 12.59
C ARG A 197 3.43 -9.32 12.93
N SER A 198 3.47 -7.99 12.78
CA SER A 198 2.35 -7.15 13.19
C SER A 198 2.22 -5.92 12.31
N LEU A 199 0.98 -5.48 12.16
CA LEU A 199 0.61 -4.28 11.42
C LEU A 199 -0.33 -3.39 12.25
N LYS A 200 -0.24 -2.08 12.02
CA LYS A 200 -1.29 -1.12 12.35
C LYS A 200 -2.16 -0.95 11.11
N PRO A 201 -3.44 -1.37 11.12
CA PRO A 201 -4.35 -1.19 9.98
C PRO A 201 -4.50 0.28 9.58
N LEU A 202 -4.52 0.55 8.27
CA LEU A 202 -4.72 1.88 7.68
C LEU A 202 -5.92 1.90 6.72
N VAL A 203 -6.08 0.87 5.88
CA VAL A 203 -7.14 0.76 4.86
C VAL A 203 -7.70 -0.65 4.86
N GLY A 204 -9.01 -0.80 4.65
CA GLY A 204 -9.63 -2.11 4.38
C GLY A 204 -10.12 -2.86 5.61
N GLY A 205 -10.36 -2.20 6.71
CA GLY A 205 -11.02 -2.80 7.86
C GLY A 205 -10.86 -2.02 9.14
N GLU A 206 -11.97 -1.66 9.72
CA GLU A 206 -12.01 -1.07 11.05
C GLU A 206 -12.00 -2.17 12.13
N GLY A 207 -11.33 -1.90 13.24
CA GLY A 207 -11.42 -2.68 14.47
C GLY A 207 -10.74 -4.04 14.48
N LYS A 208 -10.19 -4.54 13.39
CA LYS A 208 -9.47 -5.83 13.40
C LYS A 208 -8.02 -5.65 13.82
N ILE A 209 -7.59 -6.45 14.80
CA ILE A 209 -6.22 -6.41 15.29
C ILE A 209 -5.35 -7.31 14.39
N ALA A 210 -4.47 -6.72 13.59
CA ALA A 210 -3.46 -7.42 12.79
C ALA A 210 -2.14 -7.58 13.57
N VAL A 211 -2.25 -7.96 14.84
CA VAL A 211 -1.12 -8.15 15.75
C VAL A 211 -0.84 -9.65 15.92
N GLY A 212 0.30 -10.08 15.47
CA GLY A 212 0.71 -11.49 15.33
C GLY A 212 0.66 -11.96 13.86
N PRO A 213 1.61 -12.83 13.46
CA PRO A 213 1.83 -13.15 12.04
C PRO A 213 0.62 -13.82 11.37
N GLY A 214 -0.04 -14.76 12.04
CA GLY A 214 -1.26 -15.39 11.51
C GLY A 214 -2.47 -14.44 11.44
N LYS A 215 -2.59 -13.51 12.38
CA LYS A 215 -3.68 -12.53 12.39
C LYS A 215 -3.53 -11.52 11.24
N LEU A 216 -2.31 -11.05 10.99
CA LEU A 216 -2.08 -10.11 9.89
C LEU A 216 -2.33 -10.75 8.52
N THR A 217 -1.93 -12.01 8.30
CA THR A 217 -2.18 -12.71 7.03
C THR A 217 -3.67 -12.94 6.82
N ALA A 218 -4.40 -13.34 7.86
CA ALA A 218 -5.86 -13.47 7.79
C ALA A 218 -6.55 -12.13 7.47
N TRP A 219 -6.10 -11.03 8.09
CA TRP A 219 -6.64 -9.70 7.84
C TRP A 219 -6.33 -9.20 6.42
N LEU A 220 -5.09 -9.40 5.93
CA LEU A 220 -4.68 -9.04 4.58
C LEU A 220 -5.19 -10.02 3.51
N LYS A 221 -5.82 -11.13 3.91
CA LYS A 221 -6.21 -12.25 3.03
C LYS A 221 -5.02 -12.83 2.24
N ILE A 222 -3.88 -12.96 2.91
CA ILE A 222 -2.69 -13.58 2.35
C ILE A 222 -2.79 -15.10 2.59
N ASP A 223 -2.69 -15.86 1.51
CA ASP A 223 -2.67 -17.32 1.47
C ASP A 223 -1.46 -17.83 0.68
N GLN A 224 -1.43 -19.12 0.39
CA GLN A 224 -0.36 -19.75 -0.40
C GLN A 224 -0.25 -19.18 -1.83
N GLY A 225 -1.32 -18.64 -2.40
CA GLY A 225 -1.33 -18.02 -3.73
C GLY A 225 -0.52 -16.72 -3.84
N TYR A 226 0.04 -16.24 -2.72
CA TYR A 226 0.98 -15.11 -2.70
C TYR A 226 2.45 -15.55 -2.70
N HIS A 227 2.72 -16.86 -2.46
CA HIS A 227 4.09 -17.39 -2.47
C HIS A 227 4.74 -17.18 -3.84
N GLY A 228 5.96 -16.68 -3.86
CA GLY A 228 6.72 -16.40 -5.09
C GLY A 228 6.35 -15.10 -5.81
N LEU A 229 5.32 -14.36 -5.38
CA LEU A 229 5.03 -13.05 -5.97
C LEU A 229 6.18 -12.07 -5.69
N ASP A 230 6.41 -11.18 -6.64
CA ASP A 230 7.44 -10.15 -6.55
C ASP A 230 6.86 -8.83 -6.06
N LEU A 231 7.28 -8.36 -4.88
CA LEU A 231 6.83 -7.09 -4.29
C LEU A 231 7.14 -5.86 -5.14
N VAL A 232 8.09 -5.96 -6.09
CA VAL A 232 8.46 -4.83 -6.96
C VAL A 232 7.53 -4.69 -8.15
N SER A 233 7.00 -5.80 -8.70
CA SER A 233 6.20 -5.81 -9.93
C SER A 233 4.75 -6.26 -9.74
N SER A 234 4.42 -7.00 -8.67
CA SER A 234 3.07 -7.53 -8.45
C SER A 234 2.02 -6.43 -8.28
N GLU A 235 0.85 -6.61 -8.89
CA GLU A 235 -0.33 -5.76 -8.66
C GLU A 235 -1.15 -6.22 -7.45
N ARG A 236 -0.93 -7.45 -6.95
CA ARG A 236 -1.70 -8.04 -5.86
C ARG A 236 -1.13 -7.76 -4.49
N ILE A 237 0.19 -7.54 -4.39
CA ILE A 237 0.89 -7.26 -3.13
C ILE A 237 2.13 -6.42 -3.38
N TRP A 238 2.36 -5.40 -2.56
CA TRP A 238 3.58 -4.59 -2.61
C TRP A 238 3.84 -3.91 -1.27
N LEU A 239 5.04 -3.35 -1.15
CA LEU A 239 5.41 -2.46 -0.05
C LEU A 239 5.54 -1.03 -0.55
N ALA A 240 4.95 -0.10 0.18
CA ALA A 240 5.07 1.32 -0.07
C ALA A 240 5.88 1.99 1.04
N ARG A 241 6.57 3.06 0.69
CA ARG A 241 7.27 3.91 1.65
C ARG A 241 6.26 4.56 2.59
N GLY A 242 6.46 4.36 3.88
CA GLY A 242 5.68 4.97 4.94
C GLY A 242 6.53 5.95 5.76
N ARG A 243 6.29 5.98 7.07
CA ARG A 243 7.04 6.85 7.97
C ARG A 243 8.45 6.29 8.25
N SER A 244 9.45 7.17 8.20
CA SER A 244 10.80 6.80 8.60
C SER A 244 10.95 6.78 10.13
N LEU A 245 11.65 5.75 10.64
CA LEU A 245 11.97 5.62 12.05
C LEU A 245 13.47 5.81 12.26
N SER A 246 13.84 6.59 13.27
CA SER A 246 15.26 6.66 13.67
C SER A 246 15.70 5.34 14.30
N ARG A 247 16.96 4.95 14.11
CA ARG A 247 17.53 3.73 14.73
C ARG A 247 17.38 3.71 16.25
N LYS A 248 17.52 4.86 16.92
CA LYS A 248 17.31 5.01 18.37
C LYS A 248 15.85 4.76 18.81
N GLY A 249 14.91 4.89 17.89
CA GLY A 249 13.47 4.64 18.09
C GLY A 249 13.05 3.18 17.99
N ILE A 250 13.97 2.26 17.64
CA ILE A 250 13.69 0.84 17.46
C ILE A 250 14.13 0.06 18.72
N ARG A 251 13.31 -0.89 19.14
CA ARG A 251 13.61 -1.89 20.16
C ARG A 251 14.01 -3.19 19.45
N ALA A 252 14.96 -3.93 20.00
CA ALA A 252 15.42 -5.22 19.52
C ALA A 252 15.40 -6.24 20.65
N GLU A 253 14.76 -7.40 20.43
CA GLU A 253 14.62 -8.50 21.39
C GLU A 253 14.79 -9.85 20.68
N PRO A 254 14.88 -10.97 21.40
CA PRO A 254 14.85 -12.32 20.82
C PRO A 254 13.58 -12.57 19.99
N ARG A 255 13.71 -13.42 18.97
CA ARG A 255 12.61 -13.91 18.14
C ARG A 255 11.69 -14.84 18.93
N ILE A 256 10.44 -14.98 18.51
CA ILE A 256 9.44 -15.81 19.19
C ILE A 256 9.35 -17.18 18.51
N GLY A 257 9.32 -18.26 19.32
CA GLY A 257 9.11 -19.62 18.84
C GLY A 257 10.34 -20.26 18.18
N VAL A 258 11.54 -19.82 18.57
CA VAL A 258 12.82 -20.32 18.03
C VAL A 258 13.73 -20.93 19.11
N ASP A 259 13.18 -21.38 20.24
CA ASP A 259 13.92 -21.89 21.39
C ASP A 259 14.87 -23.06 21.05
N TYR A 260 14.53 -23.83 20.01
CA TYR A 260 15.34 -24.92 19.48
C TYR A 260 16.67 -24.47 18.83
N ALA A 261 16.83 -23.18 18.57
CA ALA A 261 17.95 -22.65 17.79
C ALA A 261 19.20 -22.32 18.62
N LYS A 262 19.33 -22.88 19.82
CA LYS A 262 20.50 -22.72 20.72
C LYS A 262 20.82 -21.21 20.95
N ASP A 263 22.07 -20.81 20.73
CA ASP A 263 22.48 -19.40 20.92
C ASP A 263 21.79 -18.43 19.94
N TRP A 264 21.34 -18.89 18.78
CA TRP A 264 20.54 -18.10 17.86
C TRP A 264 19.18 -17.71 18.42
N ALA A 265 18.65 -18.46 19.37
CA ALA A 265 17.41 -18.13 20.07
C ALA A 265 17.57 -16.85 20.91
N LYS A 266 18.77 -16.56 21.43
CA LYS A 266 19.08 -15.38 22.25
C LYS A 266 19.38 -14.14 21.42
N MET A 267 19.61 -14.30 20.11
CA MET A 267 19.93 -13.17 19.21
C MET A 267 18.76 -12.21 19.09
N LYS A 268 19.04 -10.90 19.27
CA LYS A 268 18.04 -9.83 19.21
C LYS A 268 17.69 -9.45 17.77
N LEU A 269 16.99 -10.35 17.09
CA LEU A 269 16.62 -10.25 15.67
C LEU A 269 15.11 -9.99 15.45
N ARG A 270 14.36 -9.64 16.50
CA ARG A 270 12.97 -9.16 16.45
C ARG A 270 12.94 -7.69 16.79
N PHE A 271 12.28 -6.89 15.93
CA PHE A 271 12.33 -5.44 15.96
C PHE A 271 10.94 -4.81 15.95
N TRP A 272 10.76 -3.71 16.72
CA TRP A 272 9.56 -2.88 16.70
C TRP A 272 9.84 -1.46 17.18
N PRO A 273 8.97 -0.45 16.85
CA PRO A 273 9.14 0.91 17.34
C PRO A 273 8.91 0.99 18.86
N LYS A 274 9.75 1.71 19.58
CA LYS A 274 9.51 2.04 20.99
C LYS A 274 8.13 2.70 21.12
N ARG A 275 7.39 2.40 22.20
CA ARG A 275 6.04 2.92 22.50
C ARG A 275 4.97 2.50 21.47
N CYS A 276 5.20 1.48 20.65
CA CYS A 276 4.19 0.91 19.77
C CYS A 276 3.27 -0.07 20.52
N ARG A 277 1.94 0.10 20.38
CA ARG A 277 0.95 -0.81 20.96
C ARG A 277 0.58 -2.01 20.07
N TYR A 278 0.97 -1.95 18.80
CA TYR A 278 0.72 -3.00 17.81
C TYR A 278 1.93 -3.94 17.73
N VAL A 279 2.21 -4.69 18.81
CA VAL A 279 3.33 -5.63 18.91
C VAL A 279 2.82 -6.93 19.47
N SER A 280 3.19 -8.08 18.89
CA SER A 280 2.77 -9.40 19.35
C SER A 280 3.44 -9.74 20.71
N LYS A 281 2.70 -10.49 21.54
CA LYS A 281 3.19 -10.98 22.83
C LYS A 281 3.89 -12.32 22.64
#